data_fd9528aaeb3aa20dde887affc6f61a48
#
_entry.id   fd9528aaeb3aa20dde887affc6f61a48
#
_cell.length_a   1.000
_cell.length_b   1.000
_cell.length_c   1.000
_cell.angle_alpha   90.00
_cell.angle_beta   90.00
_cell.angle_gamma   90.00
#
_symmetry.space_group_name_H-M   'P 1'
#
loop_
_entity.id
_entity.type
_entity.pdbx_description
1 polymer ?
#
loop_
_entity_poly.entity_id
_entity_poly.type
_entity_poly.pdbx_seq_one_letter_code
_entity_poly.pdbx_strand_id
1 'polypeptide(L)'
;MAVRLLAETAGEARAQASFPSVYDAERPTSDTAPASGAVSGQAQTSRWSQLTQAWDSLQKQLDNRGIQFGIRYDGEGFANTSGGLRRGGNYLGNLNLQLTVDAQRLMGWPGATVFLYGLGIHGGHPSGDFVGDAQGVSNIEAPAKWKLEEGWIQQNLFGNRFSALFGRYDLNSEFYRLQSAGLFLNSSFGIGPEFSQSGVEGPSIFPNTSVGGRFEIKPLDQIVLRTAVLDGVPVERPDGSRKVFAKGDGVLVVTEAAYLYRPLGSEQPRTRQFRIGRNCCGAYSGKVALGGWYYSAAFDDLTRVRPDGLPARRHGSGGVYALADWTVYQDANDTDRQVSLFGQLGIGDRRVNRFAYYNGGGLTFSGFIPQRKQDEFGIAVGAAHNGTPFIEAQRDQGMRARRSEVALEITYLAQFGAHLAVQPDLQFVINPNTDPRIKNALAFILRFEVSF
;
A
#
# COMPACT_ATOMS: atom_id res chain seq x y z
N MET A 1 -49.64 6.45 -16.85
CA MET A 1 -49.09 5.14 -17.16
C MET A 1 -47.55 5.16 -17.32
N ALA A 2 -46.89 6.25 -16.96
CA ALA A 2 -45.43 6.43 -17.07
C ALA A 2 -44.70 6.58 -15.70
N VAL A 3 -45.42 6.39 -14.60
CA VAL A 3 -44.84 6.56 -13.22
C VAL A 3 -44.69 5.19 -12.50
N ARG A 4 -45.19 4.10 -13.11
CA ARG A 4 -45.08 2.75 -12.51
C ARG A 4 -43.91 1.89 -13.07
N LEU A 5 -43.22 2.35 -14.11
CA LEU A 5 -42.06 1.63 -14.69
C LEU A 5 -40.71 2.03 -14.10
N LEU A 6 -40.67 3.03 -13.23
CA LEU A 6 -39.42 3.49 -12.58
C LEU A 6 -39.21 2.92 -11.17
N ALA A 7 -40.15 2.13 -10.64
CA ALA A 7 -40.04 1.55 -9.30
C ALA A 7 -39.60 0.07 -9.28
N GLU A 8 -39.59 -0.62 -10.44
CA GLU A 8 -39.19 -2.03 -10.51
C GLU A 8 -37.74 -2.28 -10.98
N THR A 9 -37.03 -1.23 -11.43
CA THR A 9 -35.58 -1.32 -11.77
C THR A 9 -34.65 -0.86 -10.67
N ALA A 10 -35.18 -0.46 -9.51
CA ALA A 10 -34.34 -0.05 -8.33
C ALA A 10 -34.05 -1.23 -7.38
N GLY A 11 -34.43 -2.46 -7.74
CA GLY A 11 -34.31 -3.63 -6.85
C GLY A 11 -33.06 -4.47 -7.02
N GLU A 12 -32.25 -4.30 -8.07
CA GLU A 12 -31.12 -5.20 -8.36
C GLU A 12 -29.74 -4.54 -8.53
N ALA A 13 -29.59 -3.25 -8.30
CA ALA A 13 -28.28 -2.61 -8.29
C ALA A 13 -27.73 -2.46 -6.84
N ARG A 14 -27.72 -3.56 -6.06
CA ARG A 14 -26.90 -3.66 -4.84
C ARG A 14 -25.46 -4.03 -5.22
N ALA A 15 -24.79 -3.21 -6.00
CA ALA A 15 -23.35 -3.23 -6.04
C ALA A 15 -22.85 -2.42 -4.84
N GLN A 16 -22.66 -3.10 -3.73
CA GLN A 16 -21.99 -2.59 -2.55
C GLN A 16 -20.62 -2.04 -2.95
N ALA A 17 -20.35 -0.77 -2.62
CA ALA A 17 -19.01 -0.37 -2.25
C ALA A 17 -18.73 -1.02 -0.87
N SER A 18 -18.69 -2.34 -0.83
CA SER A 18 -18.18 -3.08 0.29
C SER A 18 -16.66 -2.99 0.18
N PHE A 19 -16.07 -2.14 0.99
CA PHE A 19 -14.77 -2.51 1.53
C PHE A 19 -14.99 -3.93 2.07
N PRO A 20 -14.20 -4.94 1.65
CA PRO A 20 -14.43 -6.29 2.11
C PRO A 20 -14.39 -6.29 3.63
N SER A 21 -15.46 -6.77 4.24
CA SER A 21 -15.48 -7.07 5.66
C SER A 21 -14.36 -8.09 5.92
N VAL A 22 -13.64 -7.91 7.01
CA VAL A 22 -12.61 -8.85 7.47
C VAL A 22 -13.16 -10.28 7.66
N TYR A 23 -14.45 -10.51 7.45
CA TYR A 23 -15.19 -11.70 7.86
C TYR A 23 -15.92 -12.51 6.80
N ASP A 24 -15.83 -12.20 5.50
CA ASP A 24 -16.41 -13.10 4.47
C ASP A 24 -15.46 -14.28 4.16
N ALA A 25 -15.03 -15.00 5.19
CA ALA A 25 -14.46 -16.33 5.04
C ALA A 25 -15.61 -17.34 5.05
N GLU A 26 -16.06 -17.79 3.88
CA GLU A 26 -16.89 -18.97 3.78
C GLU A 26 -16.15 -20.16 4.41
N ARG A 27 -16.80 -20.78 5.42
CA ARG A 27 -16.37 -22.08 5.95
C ARG A 27 -16.38 -23.10 4.81
N PRO A 28 -15.37 -23.96 4.69
CA PRO A 28 -15.49 -25.14 3.84
C PRO A 28 -16.66 -25.98 4.36
N THR A 29 -17.66 -26.22 3.55
CA THR A 29 -18.67 -27.26 3.80
C THR A 29 -17.96 -28.59 3.76
N SER A 30 -17.77 -29.20 4.94
CA SER A 30 -17.31 -30.58 5.07
C SER A 30 -18.50 -31.49 4.82
N ASP A 31 -18.62 -32.06 3.62
CA ASP A 31 -19.38 -33.27 3.44
C ASP A 31 -18.44 -34.47 3.33
N THR A 32 -18.84 -35.50 4.13
CA THR A 32 -18.34 -36.87 4.19
C THR A 32 -17.07 -37.13 5.03
N ALA A 33 -17.32 -37.39 6.32
CA ALA A 33 -16.46 -38.26 7.12
C ALA A 33 -17.14 -39.64 7.34
N PRO A 34 -16.43 -40.77 7.25
CA PRO A 34 -16.98 -42.06 7.65
C PRO A 34 -17.03 -42.15 9.18
N ALA A 35 -18.14 -42.67 9.67
CA ALA A 35 -18.37 -42.92 11.08
C ALA A 35 -17.37 -43.95 11.64
N SER A 36 -16.64 -43.61 12.69
CA SER A 36 -16.03 -44.57 13.63
C SER A 36 -15.89 -43.97 15.02
N GLY A 37 -16.58 -44.59 15.98
CA GLY A 37 -16.16 -44.71 17.38
C GLY A 37 -16.30 -43.46 18.25
N ALA A 38 -17.41 -43.35 18.97
CA ALA A 38 -17.60 -42.41 20.05
C ALA A 38 -16.55 -42.55 21.14
N VAL A 39 -15.71 -41.53 21.33
CA VAL A 39 -15.11 -41.21 22.62
C VAL A 39 -15.58 -39.78 22.93
N SER A 40 -16.47 -39.65 23.90
CA SER A 40 -16.96 -38.39 24.43
C SER A 40 -15.86 -37.69 25.26
N GLY A 41 -14.91 -37.09 24.56
CA GLY A 41 -14.02 -36.08 25.10
C GLY A 41 -14.63 -34.71 24.77
N GLN A 42 -15.18 -34.01 25.76
CA GLN A 42 -15.45 -32.59 25.65
C GLN A 42 -14.11 -31.91 25.31
N ALA A 43 -13.92 -31.54 24.03
CA ALA A 43 -12.79 -30.74 23.64
C ALA A 43 -12.89 -29.41 24.41
N GLN A 44 -12.03 -29.23 25.40
CA GLN A 44 -11.85 -27.91 26.04
C GLN A 44 -11.49 -26.92 24.94
N THR A 45 -12.47 -26.11 24.52
CA THR A 45 -12.21 -24.99 23.62
C THR A 45 -11.13 -24.12 24.25
N SER A 46 -10.03 -23.94 23.55
CA SER A 46 -8.92 -23.13 24.08
C SER A 46 -9.43 -21.71 24.38
N ARG A 47 -8.84 -21.01 25.34
CA ARG A 47 -9.18 -19.59 25.61
C ARG A 47 -9.10 -18.74 24.36
N TRP A 48 -8.18 -19.07 23.48
CA TRP A 48 -8.01 -18.40 22.20
C TRP A 48 -9.23 -18.58 21.29
N SER A 49 -9.75 -19.79 21.13
CA SER A 49 -10.94 -20.04 20.32
C SER A 49 -12.21 -19.38 20.90
N GLN A 50 -12.31 -19.26 22.22
CA GLN A 50 -13.42 -18.52 22.85
C GLN A 50 -13.32 -17.01 22.58
N LEU A 51 -12.13 -16.43 22.63
CA LEU A 51 -11.90 -15.01 22.33
C LEU A 51 -12.18 -14.70 20.86
N THR A 52 -11.71 -15.51 19.93
CA THR A 52 -11.98 -15.33 18.50
C THR A 52 -13.46 -15.45 18.18
N GLN A 53 -14.19 -16.44 18.76
CA GLN A 53 -15.63 -16.57 18.58
C GLN A 53 -16.42 -15.37 19.16
N ALA A 54 -16.02 -14.86 20.33
CA ALA A 54 -16.64 -13.67 20.92
C ALA A 54 -16.40 -12.43 20.04
N TRP A 55 -15.19 -12.29 19.54
CA TRP A 55 -14.84 -11.22 18.59
C TRP A 55 -15.67 -11.31 17.30
N ASP A 56 -15.73 -12.48 16.67
CA ASP A 56 -16.52 -12.73 15.46
C ASP A 56 -18.00 -12.39 15.67
N SER A 57 -18.56 -12.72 16.82
CA SER A 57 -19.95 -12.40 17.14
C SER A 57 -20.18 -10.91 17.30
N LEU A 58 -19.26 -10.20 17.95
CA LEU A 58 -19.29 -8.74 18.09
C LEU A 58 -19.17 -8.05 16.72
N GLN A 59 -18.21 -8.48 15.90
CA GLN A 59 -18.03 -7.95 14.56
C GLN A 59 -19.29 -8.11 13.71
N LYS A 60 -19.93 -9.27 13.70
CA LYS A 60 -21.21 -9.48 12.99
C LYS A 60 -22.31 -8.52 13.46
N GLN A 61 -22.40 -8.26 14.76
CA GLN A 61 -23.40 -7.33 15.31
C GLN A 61 -23.12 -5.89 14.88
N LEU A 62 -21.85 -5.47 14.86
CA LEU A 62 -21.43 -4.15 14.41
C LEU A 62 -21.64 -3.99 12.89
N ASP A 63 -21.25 -5.00 12.10
CA ASP A 63 -21.39 -4.98 10.64
C ASP A 63 -22.86 -4.90 10.20
N ASN A 64 -23.77 -5.59 10.91
CA ASN A 64 -25.20 -5.45 10.69
C ASN A 64 -25.71 -4.00 10.88
N ARG A 65 -25.01 -3.18 11.66
CA ARG A 65 -25.29 -1.77 11.86
C ARG A 65 -24.50 -0.84 10.94
N GLY A 66 -23.65 -1.42 10.05
CA GLY A 66 -22.79 -0.66 9.15
C GLY A 66 -21.51 -0.15 9.79
N ILE A 67 -21.07 -0.76 10.89
CA ILE A 67 -19.82 -0.41 11.59
C ILE A 67 -18.85 -1.59 11.45
N GLN A 68 -17.69 -1.35 10.84
CA GLN A 68 -16.61 -2.34 10.72
C GLN A 68 -15.39 -1.83 11.47
N PHE A 69 -14.88 -2.66 12.37
CA PHE A 69 -13.69 -2.34 13.16
C PHE A 69 -12.62 -3.41 12.90
N GLY A 70 -11.42 -2.98 12.52
CA GLY A 70 -10.27 -3.86 12.27
C GLY A 70 -9.10 -3.52 13.18
N ILE A 71 -8.44 -4.55 13.68
CA ILE A 71 -7.18 -4.45 14.41
C ILE A 71 -6.16 -5.30 13.67
N ARG A 72 -5.00 -4.73 13.33
CA ARG A 72 -3.87 -5.48 12.81
C ARG A 72 -2.58 -5.04 13.47
N TYR A 73 -1.79 -6.02 13.85
CA TYR A 73 -0.43 -5.80 14.33
C TYR A 73 0.55 -6.47 13.37
N ASP A 74 1.48 -5.66 12.84
CA ASP A 74 2.62 -6.11 12.07
C ASP A 74 3.87 -6.00 12.93
N GLY A 75 4.58 -7.10 13.16
CA GLY A 75 5.85 -7.12 13.88
C GLY A 75 6.96 -7.70 13.01
N GLU A 76 8.13 -7.09 13.05
CA GLU A 76 9.29 -7.52 12.27
C GLU A 76 10.53 -7.69 13.14
N GLY A 77 11.12 -8.89 13.10
CA GLY A 77 12.50 -9.11 13.47
C GLY A 77 13.40 -8.88 12.25
N PHE A 78 14.33 -7.94 12.35
CA PHE A 78 15.25 -7.57 11.28
C PHE A 78 16.71 -7.92 11.64
N ALA A 79 17.50 -8.37 10.65
CA ALA A 79 18.93 -8.60 10.78
C ALA A 79 19.69 -8.26 9.48
N ASN A 80 20.64 -7.32 9.56
CA ASN A 80 21.65 -7.13 8.51
C ASN A 80 22.87 -8.00 8.81
N THR A 81 23.12 -9.00 7.98
CA THR A 81 24.18 -10.01 8.21
C THR A 81 25.48 -9.67 7.51
N SER A 82 25.45 -8.83 6.48
CA SER A 82 26.63 -8.47 5.71
C SER A 82 26.52 -7.08 5.09
N GLY A 83 27.62 -6.34 5.07
CA GLY A 83 27.69 -5.02 4.47
C GLY A 83 26.81 -3.97 5.16
N GLY A 84 26.30 -3.01 4.39
CA GLY A 84 25.55 -1.88 4.91
C GLY A 84 26.40 -0.94 5.76
N LEU A 85 25.75 -0.14 6.60
CA LEU A 85 26.39 0.73 7.58
C LEU A 85 27.06 -0.09 8.68
N ARG A 86 26.36 -1.13 9.16
CA ARG A 86 26.87 -2.08 10.18
C ARG A 86 26.04 -3.36 10.19
N ARG A 87 26.65 -4.44 10.69
CA ARG A 87 25.91 -5.68 11.01
C ARG A 87 25.13 -5.51 12.30
N GLY A 88 24.04 -6.21 12.43
CA GLY A 88 23.19 -6.17 13.62
C GLY A 88 21.73 -6.31 13.26
N GLY A 89 20.87 -6.15 14.24
CA GLY A 89 19.42 -6.29 14.06
C GLY A 89 18.65 -5.51 15.10
N ASN A 90 17.39 -5.37 14.83
CA ASN A 90 16.42 -4.73 15.70
C ASN A 90 15.03 -5.36 15.51
N TYR A 91 14.08 -4.86 16.25
CA TYR A 91 12.66 -5.18 16.13
C TYR A 91 11.89 -3.88 15.87
N LEU A 92 10.87 -3.95 15.01
CA LEU A 92 9.94 -2.85 14.76
C LEU A 92 8.52 -3.39 14.58
N GLY A 93 7.54 -2.53 14.74
CA GLY A 93 6.15 -2.96 14.55
C GLY A 93 5.17 -1.80 14.46
N ASN A 94 4.03 -2.11 13.84
CA ASN A 94 2.91 -1.21 13.67
C ASN A 94 1.63 -1.82 14.21
N LEU A 95 0.90 -1.08 15.04
CA LEU A 95 -0.48 -1.38 15.40
C LEU A 95 -1.42 -0.51 14.57
N ASN A 96 -2.29 -1.17 13.82
CA ASN A 96 -3.24 -0.56 12.91
C ASN A 96 -4.65 -0.72 13.50
N LEU A 97 -5.35 0.39 13.74
CA LEU A 97 -6.72 0.44 14.25
C LEU A 97 -7.59 1.13 13.20
N GLN A 98 -8.52 0.41 12.61
CA GLN A 98 -9.37 0.94 11.55
C GLN A 98 -10.83 0.89 11.94
N LEU A 99 -11.56 1.93 11.59
CA LEU A 99 -13.01 2.04 11.74
C LEU A 99 -13.59 2.49 10.40
N THR A 100 -14.48 1.67 9.84
CA THR A 100 -15.28 2.01 8.66
C THR A 100 -16.75 2.09 9.06
N VAL A 101 -17.42 3.16 8.68
CA VAL A 101 -18.85 3.38 8.92
C VAL A 101 -19.57 3.52 7.59
N ASP A 102 -20.45 2.56 7.28
CA ASP A 102 -21.46 2.68 6.22
C ASP A 102 -22.60 3.57 6.71
N ALA A 103 -22.60 4.82 6.28
CA ALA A 103 -23.58 5.79 6.72
C ALA A 103 -25.00 5.47 6.22
N GLN A 104 -25.14 4.72 5.14
CA GLN A 104 -26.47 4.27 4.68
C GLN A 104 -27.09 3.29 5.66
N ARG A 105 -26.32 2.31 6.15
CA ARG A 105 -26.79 1.32 7.13
C ARG A 105 -27.02 1.94 8.50
N LEU A 106 -26.10 2.84 8.92
CA LEU A 106 -26.14 3.43 10.26
C LEU A 106 -27.22 4.51 10.41
N MET A 107 -27.35 5.42 9.42
CA MET A 107 -28.18 6.62 9.54
C MET A 107 -29.03 6.95 8.28
N GLY A 108 -29.07 6.05 7.30
CA GLY A 108 -29.87 6.23 6.07
C GLY A 108 -29.28 7.21 5.06
N TRP A 109 -27.98 7.51 5.10
CA TRP A 109 -27.31 8.37 4.12
C TRP A 109 -26.72 7.55 2.97
N PRO A 110 -27.39 7.50 1.77
CA PRO A 110 -27.00 6.60 0.71
C PRO A 110 -25.61 6.91 0.13
N GLY A 111 -24.79 5.88 -0.03
CA GLY A 111 -23.48 5.94 -0.69
C GLY A 111 -22.39 6.69 0.09
N ALA A 112 -22.68 7.11 1.33
CA ALA A 112 -21.69 7.77 2.17
C ALA A 112 -20.94 6.75 3.06
N THR A 113 -19.63 6.93 3.18
CA THR A 113 -18.73 6.12 4.03
C THR A 113 -17.82 7.05 4.81
N VAL A 114 -17.62 6.76 6.09
CA VAL A 114 -16.64 7.42 6.94
C VAL A 114 -15.56 6.42 7.31
N PHE A 115 -14.30 6.83 7.27
CA PHE A 115 -13.16 6.00 7.62
C PHE A 115 -12.23 6.74 8.58
N LEU A 116 -11.79 6.02 9.61
CA LEU A 116 -10.77 6.48 10.55
C LEU A 116 -9.70 5.39 10.69
N TYR A 117 -8.44 5.80 10.66
CA TYR A 117 -7.30 4.91 10.81
C TYR A 117 -6.29 5.48 11.80
N GLY A 118 -6.23 4.87 12.98
CA GLY A 118 -5.23 5.13 14.00
C GLY A 118 -4.02 4.21 13.82
N LEU A 119 -2.81 4.77 13.91
CA LEU A 119 -1.56 4.07 13.69
C LEU A 119 -0.62 4.27 14.89
N GLY A 120 -0.16 3.15 15.47
CA GLY A 120 0.89 3.13 16.49
C GLY A 120 2.17 2.50 15.94
N ILE A 121 3.24 3.28 15.84
CA ILE A 121 4.54 2.86 15.30
C ILE A 121 5.53 2.75 16.47
N HIS A 122 6.35 1.69 16.48
CA HIS A 122 7.40 1.53 17.47
C HIS A 122 8.57 0.70 16.95
N GLY A 123 9.70 0.77 17.63
CA GLY A 123 10.90 -0.04 17.39
C GLY A 123 12.02 0.69 16.71
N GLY A 124 12.90 -0.06 16.05
CA GLY A 124 14.13 0.45 15.45
C GLY A 124 13.99 0.88 13.99
N HIS A 125 15.13 1.30 13.40
CA HIS A 125 15.22 1.79 12.04
C HIS A 125 16.19 0.92 11.23
N PRO A 126 15.72 -0.18 10.59
CA PRO A 126 16.55 -1.08 9.78
C PRO A 126 17.39 -0.38 8.72
N SER A 127 16.78 0.48 7.91
CA SER A 127 17.46 1.24 6.86
C SER A 127 18.44 2.25 7.44
N GLY A 128 17.99 3.07 8.38
CA GLY A 128 18.83 4.13 8.97
C GLY A 128 19.99 3.64 9.83
N ASP A 129 19.79 2.55 10.58
CA ASP A 129 20.74 2.05 11.56
C ASP A 129 21.73 1.01 11.01
N PHE A 130 21.32 0.21 10.01
CA PHE A 130 22.08 -0.97 9.60
C PHE A 130 22.37 -1.07 8.10
N VAL A 131 21.37 -0.88 7.24
CA VAL A 131 21.55 -1.07 5.78
C VAL A 131 22.12 0.18 5.14
N GLY A 132 21.56 1.34 5.45
CA GLY A 132 21.92 2.61 4.85
C GLY A 132 21.36 2.79 3.45
N ASP A 133 20.27 2.11 3.11
CA ASP A 133 19.62 2.18 1.81
C ASP A 133 18.68 3.39 1.69
N ALA A 134 18.33 3.73 0.48
CA ALA A 134 17.42 4.82 0.17
C ALA A 134 16.01 4.33 -0.22
N GLN A 135 15.87 3.07 -0.59
CA GLN A 135 14.59 2.51 -1.02
C GLN A 135 13.71 2.02 0.14
N GLY A 136 14.29 1.80 1.33
CA GLY A 136 13.60 1.33 2.53
C GLY A 136 13.34 -0.17 2.52
N VAL A 137 14.15 -0.95 3.27
CA VAL A 137 14.00 -2.42 3.34
C VAL A 137 12.70 -2.87 3.99
N SER A 138 12.04 -2.01 4.77
CA SER A 138 10.74 -2.29 5.40
C SER A 138 9.74 -1.17 5.16
N ASN A 139 8.57 -1.54 4.64
CA ASN A 139 7.46 -0.62 4.37
C ASN A 139 6.64 -0.25 5.62
N ILE A 140 7.06 -0.70 6.81
CA ILE A 140 6.50 -0.27 8.10
C ILE A 140 7.50 0.53 8.93
N GLU A 141 8.73 0.76 8.41
CA GLU A 141 9.74 1.54 9.11
C GLU A 141 9.37 3.03 9.14
N ALA A 142 9.22 3.56 10.35
CA ALA A 142 9.03 5.00 10.57
C ALA A 142 9.36 5.37 12.02
N PRO A 143 9.52 6.68 12.34
CA PRO A 143 9.72 7.14 13.72
C PRO A 143 8.60 6.71 14.65
N ALA A 144 8.95 6.23 15.86
CA ALA A 144 8.01 5.75 16.86
C ALA A 144 6.98 6.84 17.24
N LYS A 145 5.69 6.54 17.04
CA LYS A 145 4.62 7.53 17.22
C LYS A 145 3.23 6.89 17.24
N TRP A 146 2.32 7.54 17.98
CA TRP A 146 0.87 7.32 17.85
C TRP A 146 0.23 8.48 17.09
N LYS A 147 -0.62 8.18 16.10
CA LYS A 147 -1.24 9.22 15.28
C LYS A 147 -2.53 8.75 14.59
N LEU A 148 -3.33 9.72 14.15
CA LEU A 148 -4.37 9.51 13.15
C LEU A 148 -3.70 9.51 11.77
N GLU A 149 -3.62 8.35 11.12
CA GLU A 149 -3.03 8.21 9.79
C GLU A 149 -3.99 8.69 8.71
N GLU A 150 -5.24 8.20 8.75
CA GLU A 150 -6.29 8.65 7.86
C GLU A 150 -7.57 9.00 8.61
N GLY A 151 -8.32 9.96 8.06
CA GLY A 151 -9.63 10.33 8.54
C GLY A 151 -10.39 11.07 7.45
N TRP A 152 -11.32 10.38 6.78
CA TRP A 152 -12.01 10.94 5.63
C TRP A 152 -13.47 10.50 5.54
N ILE A 153 -14.24 11.28 4.76
CA ILE A 153 -15.58 10.95 4.31
C ILE A 153 -15.58 10.78 2.80
N GLN A 154 -16.25 9.74 2.32
CA GLN A 154 -16.43 9.45 0.89
C GLN A 154 -17.91 9.43 0.56
N GLN A 155 -18.28 10.02 -0.58
CA GLN A 155 -19.61 9.95 -1.18
C GLN A 155 -19.54 9.27 -2.54
N ASN A 156 -20.28 8.19 -2.71
CA ASN A 156 -20.48 7.51 -3.98
C ASN A 156 -21.82 7.95 -4.60
N LEU A 157 -21.82 8.19 -5.90
CA LEU A 157 -22.98 8.65 -6.67
C LEU A 157 -23.11 7.83 -7.95
N PHE A 158 -24.30 7.87 -8.56
CA PHE A 158 -24.60 7.28 -9.86
C PHE A 158 -24.25 5.78 -9.96
N GLY A 159 -24.63 4.99 -8.95
CA GLY A 159 -24.30 3.56 -8.89
C GLY A 159 -22.82 3.28 -8.82
N ASN A 160 -22.08 4.05 -8.01
CA ASN A 160 -20.62 3.98 -7.83
C ASN A 160 -19.78 4.36 -9.08
N ARG A 161 -20.39 5.01 -10.08
CA ARG A 161 -19.64 5.53 -11.24
C ARG A 161 -18.87 6.83 -10.94
N PHE A 162 -19.26 7.54 -9.91
CA PHE A 162 -18.55 8.70 -9.39
C PHE A 162 -18.34 8.55 -7.89
N SER A 163 -17.14 8.89 -7.42
CA SER A 163 -16.78 8.92 -6.00
C SER A 163 -15.98 10.17 -5.68
N ALA A 164 -16.35 10.84 -4.61
CA ALA A 164 -15.60 11.95 -4.03
C ALA A 164 -15.24 11.63 -2.58
N LEU A 165 -13.97 11.85 -2.22
CA LEU A 165 -13.42 11.64 -0.87
C LEU A 165 -12.79 12.94 -0.40
N PHE A 166 -13.00 13.31 0.88
CA PHE A 166 -12.41 14.49 1.49
C PHE A 166 -11.93 14.15 2.90
N GLY A 167 -10.72 14.60 3.22
CA GLY A 167 -10.14 14.40 4.54
C GLY A 167 -8.64 14.17 4.49
N ARG A 168 -8.12 13.60 5.57
CA ARG A 168 -6.73 13.14 5.65
C ARG A 168 -6.62 11.78 4.96
N TYR A 169 -5.76 11.67 3.96
CA TYR A 169 -5.82 10.58 3.01
C TYR A 169 -4.42 10.11 2.58
N ASP A 170 -4.18 8.80 2.65
CA ASP A 170 -3.01 8.16 2.06
C ASP A 170 -3.25 7.90 0.56
N LEU A 171 -2.57 8.66 -0.30
CA LEU A 171 -2.73 8.51 -1.74
C LEU A 171 -2.27 7.13 -2.26
N ASN A 172 -1.28 6.49 -1.60
CA ASN A 172 -0.79 5.17 -2.00
C ASN A 172 -1.77 4.05 -1.66
N SER A 173 -2.87 4.34 -0.97
CA SER A 173 -3.99 3.41 -0.84
C SER A 173 -4.66 3.14 -2.19
N GLU A 174 -4.62 4.08 -3.15
CA GLU A 174 -5.28 3.97 -4.46
C GLU A 174 -4.38 4.28 -5.67
N PHE A 175 -3.45 5.26 -5.56
CA PHE A 175 -2.53 5.65 -6.63
C PHE A 175 -1.22 4.86 -6.57
N TYR A 176 -0.57 4.67 -7.70
CA TYR A 176 0.71 3.93 -7.82
C TYR A 176 0.65 2.50 -7.28
N ARG A 177 -0.50 1.88 -7.27
CA ARG A 177 -0.72 0.63 -6.55
C ARG A 177 -0.91 -0.57 -7.46
N LEU A 178 -0.22 -1.68 -7.16
CA LEU A 178 -0.34 -2.99 -7.79
C LEU A 178 -0.58 -4.07 -6.74
N GLN A 179 -1.43 -5.07 -7.05
CA GLN A 179 -1.73 -6.17 -6.12
C GLN A 179 -0.52 -7.06 -5.89
N SER A 180 0.13 -7.49 -6.97
CA SER A 180 1.29 -8.39 -6.89
C SER A 180 2.49 -7.74 -6.19
N ALA A 181 2.73 -6.44 -6.44
CA ALA A 181 3.78 -5.69 -5.77
C ALA A 181 3.57 -5.56 -4.24
N GLY A 182 2.31 -5.61 -3.80
CA GLY A 182 1.97 -5.55 -2.37
C GLY A 182 2.42 -6.77 -1.55
N LEU A 183 2.96 -7.83 -2.14
CA LEU A 183 3.57 -8.95 -1.42
C LEU A 183 4.90 -8.55 -0.78
N PHE A 184 5.66 -7.65 -1.42
CA PHE A 184 7.02 -7.31 -1.07
C PHE A 184 7.10 -6.32 0.10
N LEU A 185 8.16 -6.43 0.91
CA LEU A 185 8.38 -5.62 2.10
C LEU A 185 9.18 -4.36 1.82
N ASN A 186 10.02 -4.36 0.79
CA ASN A 186 10.75 -3.16 0.41
C ASN A 186 9.78 -2.06 -0.05
N SER A 187 9.95 -0.86 0.51
CA SER A 187 9.01 0.27 0.33
C SER A 187 8.88 0.70 -1.12
N SER A 188 9.93 0.51 -1.94
CA SER A 188 9.95 0.94 -3.34
C SER A 188 8.97 0.18 -4.24
N PHE A 189 8.54 -1.04 -3.84
CA PHE A 189 7.48 -1.77 -4.56
C PHE A 189 6.07 -1.25 -4.24
N GLY A 190 5.89 -0.51 -3.16
CA GLY A 190 4.65 0.23 -2.87
C GLY A 190 4.53 1.47 -3.73
N ILE A 191 5.59 2.30 -3.74
CA ILE A 191 5.68 3.54 -4.51
C ILE A 191 7.16 3.86 -4.77
N GLY A 192 7.51 4.11 -6.03
CA GLY A 192 8.90 4.34 -6.43
C GLY A 192 9.52 5.58 -5.79
N PRO A 193 10.84 5.56 -5.47
CA PRO A 193 11.54 6.68 -4.84
C PRO A 193 11.53 7.99 -5.62
N GLU A 194 11.34 7.95 -6.93
CA GLU A 194 11.20 9.15 -7.76
C GLU A 194 9.94 9.96 -7.42
N PHE A 195 8.93 9.29 -6.87
CA PHE A 195 7.71 9.91 -6.37
C PHE A 195 7.69 9.98 -4.84
N SER A 196 7.94 8.88 -4.13
CA SER A 196 7.84 8.84 -2.66
C SER A 196 8.81 9.81 -1.96
N GLN A 197 9.94 10.15 -2.59
CA GLN A 197 10.92 11.11 -2.08
C GLN A 197 10.88 12.45 -2.84
N SER A 198 9.80 12.74 -3.56
CA SER A 198 9.56 14.03 -4.19
C SER A 198 8.85 14.99 -3.22
N GLY A 199 8.81 16.29 -3.56
CA GLY A 199 8.22 17.29 -2.68
C GLY A 199 9.16 17.76 -1.56
N VAL A 200 8.63 18.52 -0.60
CA VAL A 200 9.41 19.04 0.54
C VAL A 200 9.61 17.97 1.61
N GLU A 201 8.53 17.24 1.93
CA GLU A 201 8.50 16.17 2.96
C GLU A 201 7.86 14.87 2.41
N GLY A 202 7.98 14.64 1.10
CA GLY A 202 7.32 13.54 0.41
C GLY A 202 5.87 13.85 0.03
N PRO A 203 5.21 12.96 -0.72
CA PRO A 203 3.77 13.00 -0.96
C PRO A 203 2.96 12.56 0.28
N SER A 204 1.63 12.69 0.20
CA SER A 204 0.72 12.19 1.24
C SER A 204 0.65 10.67 1.23
N ILE A 205 1.58 10.01 1.88
CA ILE A 205 1.69 8.55 2.04
C ILE A 205 2.16 8.21 3.46
N PHE A 206 2.07 6.92 3.85
CA PHE A 206 2.75 6.45 5.08
C PHE A 206 4.24 6.88 5.09
N PRO A 207 4.79 7.37 6.22
CA PRO A 207 4.11 7.60 7.49
C PRO A 207 3.46 8.99 7.61
N ASN A 208 3.49 9.84 6.62
CA ASN A 208 3.03 11.23 6.71
C ASN A 208 1.96 11.53 5.66
N THR A 209 0.70 11.51 6.11
CA THR A 209 -0.45 11.84 5.28
C THR A 209 -0.87 13.30 5.41
N SER A 210 -1.48 13.86 4.37
CA SER A 210 -2.01 15.22 4.35
C SER A 210 -3.52 15.27 4.06
N VAL A 211 -4.08 16.46 4.18
CA VAL A 211 -5.51 16.71 3.94
C VAL A 211 -5.73 17.11 2.49
N GLY A 212 -6.86 16.67 1.92
CA GLY A 212 -7.26 17.05 0.58
C GLY A 212 -8.51 16.36 0.11
N GLY A 213 -8.68 16.28 -1.20
CA GLY A 213 -9.79 15.61 -1.85
C GLY A 213 -9.34 14.69 -2.97
N ARG A 214 -10.06 13.58 -3.13
CA ARG A 214 -9.89 12.65 -4.26
C ARG A 214 -11.21 12.49 -4.99
N PHE A 215 -11.15 12.50 -6.31
CA PHE A 215 -12.26 12.26 -7.21
C PHE A 215 -11.96 11.05 -8.08
N GLU A 216 -12.96 10.17 -8.25
CA GLU A 216 -12.88 8.99 -9.09
C GLU A 216 -14.08 8.94 -10.02
N ILE A 217 -13.85 8.58 -11.29
CA ILE A 217 -14.88 8.35 -12.28
C ILE A 217 -14.62 6.99 -12.93
N LYS A 218 -15.67 6.19 -13.06
CA LYS A 218 -15.69 4.90 -13.78
C LYS A 218 -16.63 4.98 -14.98
N PRO A 219 -16.13 5.48 -16.13
CA PRO A 219 -16.93 5.54 -17.35
C PRO A 219 -17.40 4.16 -17.79
N LEU A 220 -16.53 3.17 -17.63
CA LEU A 220 -16.76 1.74 -17.84
C LEU A 220 -16.25 0.96 -16.62
N ASP A 221 -16.71 -0.26 -16.41
CA ASP A 221 -16.27 -1.09 -15.28
C ASP A 221 -14.76 -1.37 -15.30
N GLN A 222 -14.16 -1.38 -16.50
CA GLN A 222 -12.74 -1.60 -16.72
C GLN A 222 -11.89 -0.33 -16.67
N ILE A 223 -12.49 0.87 -16.74
CA ILE A 223 -11.76 2.13 -16.82
C ILE A 223 -11.98 2.92 -15.53
N VAL A 224 -10.89 3.22 -14.85
CA VAL A 224 -10.88 4.03 -13.63
C VAL A 224 -10.01 5.26 -13.85
N LEU A 225 -10.60 6.43 -13.67
CA LEU A 225 -9.90 7.72 -13.73
C LEU A 225 -9.93 8.33 -12.32
N ARG A 226 -8.79 8.66 -11.76
CA ARG A 226 -8.66 9.27 -10.44
C ARG A 226 -7.85 10.55 -10.50
N THR A 227 -8.25 11.51 -9.67
CA THR A 227 -7.46 12.72 -9.40
C THR A 227 -7.55 13.04 -7.91
N ALA A 228 -6.41 13.32 -7.29
CA ALA A 228 -6.33 13.83 -5.93
C ALA A 228 -5.68 15.21 -5.92
N VAL A 229 -6.17 16.08 -5.05
CA VAL A 229 -5.59 17.40 -4.75
C VAL A 229 -5.38 17.45 -3.24
N LEU A 230 -4.13 17.51 -2.83
CA LEU A 230 -3.70 17.38 -1.44
C LEU A 230 -2.83 18.58 -1.05
N ASP A 231 -2.73 18.85 0.24
CA ASP A 231 -1.70 19.75 0.75
C ASP A 231 -0.33 19.29 0.28
N GLY A 232 0.47 20.20 -0.25
CA GLY A 232 1.78 19.89 -0.84
C GLY A 232 2.87 19.51 0.17
N VAL A 233 2.59 19.71 1.48
CA VAL A 233 3.48 19.30 2.57
C VAL A 233 2.67 18.50 3.60
N PRO A 234 3.00 17.24 3.88
CA PRO A 234 2.35 16.45 4.91
C PRO A 234 2.37 17.13 6.29
N VAL A 235 1.34 16.91 7.08
CA VAL A 235 0.91 17.72 8.25
C VAL A 235 1.93 17.84 9.38
N GLU A 236 2.99 17.06 9.41
CA GLU A 236 3.99 17.13 10.48
C GLU A 236 5.25 17.84 10.01
N ARG A 237 5.31 19.12 10.32
CA ARG A 237 6.48 19.95 10.02
C ARG A 237 7.54 19.83 11.11
N PRO A 238 8.82 20.09 10.79
CA PRO A 238 9.89 20.12 11.77
C PRO A 238 9.63 21.12 12.92
N ASP A 239 8.85 22.18 12.68
CA ASP A 239 8.47 23.20 13.69
C ASP A 239 7.28 22.77 14.57
N GLY A 240 6.76 21.55 14.39
CA GLY A 240 5.58 21.03 15.12
C GLY A 240 4.26 21.68 14.73
N SER A 241 4.24 22.59 13.74
CA SER A 241 3.00 23.23 13.30
C SER A 241 2.16 22.28 12.46
N ARG A 242 0.83 22.34 12.65
CA ARG A 242 -0.16 21.53 11.91
C ARG A 242 -1.01 22.42 11.00
N LYS A 243 -0.39 23.34 10.30
CA LYS A 243 -1.10 24.20 9.36
C LYS A 243 -1.37 23.41 8.09
N VAL A 244 -2.62 23.37 7.68
CA VAL A 244 -3.08 22.77 6.42
C VAL A 244 -3.13 23.87 5.38
N PHE A 245 -2.60 23.60 4.16
CA PHE A 245 -2.49 24.56 3.06
C PHE A 245 -1.82 25.88 3.47
N ALA A 246 -0.72 25.80 4.22
CA ALA A 246 -0.01 26.99 4.66
C ALA A 246 0.67 27.70 3.48
N LYS A 247 0.91 29.01 3.64
CA LYS A 247 1.59 29.82 2.63
C LYS A 247 2.98 29.23 2.29
N GLY A 248 3.17 28.85 1.04
CA GLY A 248 4.42 28.28 0.54
C GLY A 248 4.41 26.75 0.38
N ASP A 249 3.44 26.04 0.95
CA ASP A 249 3.33 24.58 0.81
C ASP A 249 2.93 24.17 -0.61
N GLY A 250 2.14 25.02 -1.27
CA GLY A 250 1.51 24.68 -2.53
C GLY A 250 0.51 23.52 -2.37
N VAL A 251 0.20 22.92 -3.50
CA VAL A 251 -0.66 21.72 -3.56
C VAL A 251 0.06 20.62 -4.32
N LEU A 252 -0.22 19.38 -3.93
CA LEU A 252 0.09 18.17 -4.69
C LEU A 252 -1.14 17.77 -5.47
N VAL A 253 -1.02 17.69 -6.80
CA VAL A 253 -2.03 17.11 -7.69
C VAL A 253 -1.50 15.78 -8.21
N VAL A 254 -2.30 14.71 -8.10
CA VAL A 254 -1.98 13.39 -8.64
C VAL A 254 -3.13 12.92 -9.50
N THR A 255 -2.85 12.39 -10.69
CA THR A 255 -3.87 11.83 -11.59
C THR A 255 -3.42 10.46 -12.08
N GLU A 256 -4.34 9.50 -12.11
CA GLU A 256 -4.10 8.15 -12.64
C GLU A 256 -5.28 7.72 -13.52
N ALA A 257 -4.97 7.17 -14.69
CA ALA A 257 -5.90 6.45 -15.54
C ALA A 257 -5.50 4.96 -15.54
N ALA A 258 -6.42 4.10 -15.15
CA ALA A 258 -6.20 2.66 -15.06
C ALA A 258 -7.21 1.89 -15.91
N TYR A 259 -6.71 0.87 -16.60
CA TYR A 259 -7.49 -0.18 -17.24
C TYR A 259 -7.38 -1.45 -16.41
N LEU A 260 -8.54 -2.01 -16.01
CA LEU A 260 -8.65 -3.24 -15.23
C LEU A 260 -9.19 -4.36 -16.13
N TYR A 261 -8.40 -5.42 -16.31
CA TYR A 261 -8.81 -6.59 -17.04
C TYR A 261 -9.42 -7.65 -16.12
N ARG A 262 -10.58 -8.18 -16.53
CA ARG A 262 -11.22 -9.32 -15.88
C ARG A 262 -11.47 -10.38 -16.94
N PRO A 263 -11.08 -11.65 -16.77
CA PRO A 263 -11.40 -12.71 -17.70
C PRO A 263 -12.93 -12.83 -17.86
N LEU A 264 -13.40 -12.96 -19.11
CA LEU A 264 -14.82 -13.24 -19.39
C LEU A 264 -15.16 -14.61 -18.77
N GLY A 265 -16.16 -14.65 -17.88
CA GLY A 265 -16.63 -15.88 -17.24
C GLY A 265 -15.98 -16.25 -15.91
N SER A 266 -15.05 -15.44 -15.39
CA SER A 266 -14.57 -15.62 -14.02
C SER A 266 -15.61 -15.07 -13.04
N GLU A 267 -16.17 -15.91 -12.19
CA GLU A 267 -16.73 -15.48 -10.92
C GLU A 267 -15.68 -14.60 -10.24
N GLN A 268 -16.11 -13.58 -9.49
CA GLN A 268 -15.21 -12.62 -8.86
C GLN A 268 -14.05 -13.39 -8.21
N PRO A 269 -12.78 -13.05 -8.53
CA PRO A 269 -11.67 -13.72 -7.88
C PRO A 269 -11.85 -13.58 -6.37
N ARG A 270 -11.80 -14.71 -5.66
CA ARG A 270 -11.90 -14.74 -4.20
C ARG A 270 -10.83 -13.79 -3.68
N THR A 271 -11.25 -12.63 -3.20
CA THR A 271 -10.35 -11.65 -2.61
C THR A 271 -9.68 -12.29 -1.41
N ARG A 272 -8.37 -12.43 -1.45
CA ARG A 272 -7.58 -12.87 -0.31
C ARG A 272 -7.64 -11.78 0.74
N GLN A 273 -8.41 -12.02 1.79
CA GLN A 273 -8.97 -11.02 2.69
C GLN A 273 -8.04 -10.52 3.79
N PHE A 274 -6.77 -10.90 3.83
CA PHE A 274 -5.97 -10.75 5.04
C PHE A 274 -4.95 -9.61 5.08
N ARG A 275 -4.94 -8.66 4.12
CA ARG A 275 -4.06 -7.49 4.24
C ARG A 275 -4.86 -6.21 4.13
N ILE A 276 -4.96 -5.50 5.24
CA ILE A 276 -5.37 -4.11 5.26
C ILE A 276 -4.51 -3.35 4.25
N GLY A 277 -5.14 -2.77 3.24
CA GLY A 277 -4.46 -2.02 2.19
C GLY A 277 -4.32 -2.69 0.83
N ARG A 278 -4.65 -3.99 0.62
CA ARG A 278 -4.58 -4.65 -0.69
C ARG A 278 -5.81 -4.47 -1.60
N ASN A 279 -6.92 -3.96 -1.10
CA ASN A 279 -8.22 -4.03 -1.77
C ASN A 279 -8.76 -2.72 -2.33
N CYS A 280 -7.91 -1.73 -2.61
CA CYS A 280 -8.40 -0.46 -3.12
C CYS A 280 -9.02 -0.50 -4.53
N CYS A 281 -8.77 -1.52 -5.34
CA CYS A 281 -9.13 -1.49 -6.76
C CYS A 281 -10.12 -2.58 -7.21
N GLY A 282 -10.65 -3.39 -6.28
CA GLY A 282 -11.41 -4.61 -6.62
C GLY A 282 -10.49 -5.67 -7.25
N ALA A 283 -10.88 -6.93 -7.15
CA ALA A 283 -10.11 -8.02 -7.75
C ALA A 283 -10.03 -7.84 -9.28
N TYR A 284 -8.83 -7.82 -9.82
CA TYR A 284 -8.57 -7.80 -11.25
C TYR A 284 -7.59 -8.93 -11.60
N SER A 285 -7.67 -9.44 -12.82
CA SER A 285 -6.68 -10.37 -13.36
C SER A 285 -5.55 -9.64 -14.10
N GLY A 286 -5.74 -8.36 -14.38
CA GLY A 286 -4.74 -7.48 -14.95
C GLY A 286 -5.07 -6.02 -14.71
N LYS A 287 -4.03 -5.21 -14.51
CA LYS A 287 -4.09 -3.75 -14.43
C LYS A 287 -2.99 -3.16 -15.29
N VAL A 288 -3.33 -2.15 -16.07
CA VAL A 288 -2.35 -1.22 -16.68
C VAL A 288 -2.77 0.18 -16.27
N ALA A 289 -1.84 0.98 -15.78
CA ALA A 289 -2.13 2.33 -15.37
C ALA A 289 -1.04 3.30 -15.81
N LEU A 290 -1.45 4.51 -16.12
CA LEU A 290 -0.60 5.67 -16.35
C LEU A 290 -1.00 6.75 -15.38
N GLY A 291 -0.03 7.35 -14.70
CA GLY A 291 -0.29 8.42 -13.77
C GLY A 291 0.79 9.49 -13.80
N GLY A 292 0.53 10.57 -13.10
CA GLY A 292 1.47 11.64 -12.92
C GLY A 292 1.13 12.49 -11.73
N TRP A 293 2.12 13.24 -11.25
CA TRP A 293 1.98 14.14 -10.12
C TRP A 293 2.63 15.50 -10.40
N TYR A 294 2.15 16.50 -9.69
CA TYR A 294 2.69 17.85 -9.77
C TYR A 294 2.51 18.59 -8.45
N TYR A 295 3.61 19.15 -7.95
CA TYR A 295 3.63 20.08 -6.82
C TYR A 295 3.69 21.51 -7.32
N SER A 296 2.85 22.39 -6.79
CA SER A 296 2.86 23.81 -7.15
C SER A 296 3.83 24.65 -6.29
N ALA A 297 4.44 24.08 -5.27
CA ALA A 297 5.42 24.73 -4.40
C ALA A 297 6.71 25.13 -5.15
N ALA A 298 7.55 25.93 -4.49
CA ALA A 298 8.87 26.27 -5.00
C ALA A 298 9.94 25.40 -4.33
N PHE A 299 10.86 24.86 -5.13
CA PHE A 299 11.93 23.95 -4.73
C PHE A 299 13.31 24.54 -5.03
N ASP A 300 14.32 24.13 -4.28
CA ASP A 300 15.69 24.48 -4.57
C ASP A 300 16.23 23.67 -5.75
N ASP A 301 16.89 24.36 -6.69
CA ASP A 301 17.57 23.70 -7.81
C ASP A 301 18.84 23.03 -7.31
N LEU A 302 19.08 21.78 -7.71
CA LEU A 302 20.22 20.98 -7.22
C LEU A 302 21.58 21.50 -7.69
N THR A 303 21.65 22.25 -8.79
CA THR A 303 22.92 22.69 -9.39
C THR A 303 23.01 24.19 -9.62
N ARG A 304 21.90 24.89 -9.77
CA ARG A 304 21.90 26.33 -10.03
C ARG A 304 21.92 27.12 -8.74
N VAL A 305 22.89 28.05 -8.68
CA VAL A 305 23.09 28.93 -7.54
C VAL A 305 22.82 30.37 -7.97
N ARG A 306 22.20 31.15 -7.11
CA ARG A 306 21.97 32.58 -7.29
C ARG A 306 23.26 33.37 -7.00
N PRO A 307 23.33 34.67 -7.42
CA PRO A 307 24.51 35.51 -7.13
C PRO A 307 24.84 35.65 -5.64
N ASP A 308 23.84 35.46 -4.74
CA ASP A 308 23.99 35.50 -3.29
C ASP A 308 24.50 34.18 -2.68
N GLY A 309 24.82 33.18 -3.50
CA GLY A 309 25.32 31.86 -3.08
C GLY A 309 24.25 30.88 -2.65
N LEU A 310 22.97 31.26 -2.63
CA LEU A 310 21.86 30.35 -2.28
C LEU A 310 21.36 29.58 -3.51
N PRO A 311 20.76 28.40 -3.34
CA PRO A 311 20.14 27.67 -4.45
C PRO A 311 19.11 28.52 -5.19
N ALA A 312 19.07 28.40 -6.51
CA ALA A 312 18.03 29.02 -7.32
C ALA A 312 16.68 28.33 -7.05
N ARG A 313 15.62 29.13 -6.86
CA ARG A 313 14.27 28.60 -6.63
C ARG A 313 13.57 28.27 -7.95
N ARG A 314 12.95 27.09 -8.03
CA ARG A 314 12.09 26.67 -9.13
C ARG A 314 10.67 26.50 -8.65
N HIS A 315 9.72 27.04 -9.40
CA HIS A 315 8.31 26.81 -9.15
C HIS A 315 7.87 25.52 -9.86
N GLY A 316 7.25 24.66 -9.08
CA GLY A 316 6.73 23.38 -9.53
C GLY A 316 7.79 22.27 -9.62
N SER A 317 7.34 21.06 -9.34
CA SER A 317 8.06 19.80 -9.53
C SER A 317 7.04 18.71 -9.82
N GLY A 318 7.38 17.74 -10.66
CA GLY A 318 6.43 16.68 -10.97
C GLY A 318 7.09 15.50 -11.65
N GLY A 319 6.26 14.55 -12.02
CA GLY A 319 6.69 13.35 -12.72
C GLY A 319 5.53 12.55 -13.27
N VAL A 320 5.87 11.43 -13.88
CA VAL A 320 4.91 10.48 -14.47
C VAL A 320 5.32 9.07 -14.14
N TYR A 321 4.35 8.16 -14.10
CA TYR A 321 4.59 6.73 -13.91
C TYR A 321 3.70 5.85 -14.77
N ALA A 322 4.17 4.63 -15.03
CA ALA A 322 3.45 3.58 -15.70
C ALA A 322 3.52 2.30 -14.87
N LEU A 323 2.39 1.61 -14.74
CA LEU A 323 2.25 0.42 -13.93
C LEU A 323 1.60 -0.69 -14.76
N ALA A 324 2.05 -1.92 -14.55
CA ALA A 324 1.42 -3.11 -15.10
C ALA A 324 1.40 -4.22 -14.04
N ASP A 325 0.29 -4.94 -13.95
CA ASP A 325 0.12 -6.11 -13.08
C ASP A 325 -0.78 -7.12 -13.82
N TRP A 326 -0.31 -8.32 -14.05
CA TRP A 326 -1.01 -9.27 -14.89
C TRP A 326 -0.85 -10.71 -14.43
N THR A 327 -1.96 -11.41 -14.27
CA THR A 327 -1.95 -12.86 -14.07
C THR A 327 -1.59 -13.53 -15.40
N VAL A 328 -0.35 -14.00 -15.51
CA VAL A 328 0.20 -14.61 -16.73
C VAL A 328 -0.08 -16.11 -16.82
N TYR A 329 -0.39 -16.73 -15.69
CA TYR A 329 -0.81 -18.14 -15.62
C TYR A 329 -1.86 -18.31 -14.52
N GLN A 330 -2.93 -19.04 -14.81
CA GLN A 330 -3.92 -19.52 -13.86
C GLN A 330 -4.32 -20.94 -14.24
N ASP A 331 -4.32 -21.85 -13.28
CA ASP A 331 -4.74 -23.23 -13.51
C ASP A 331 -6.26 -23.28 -13.71
N ALA A 332 -6.70 -23.98 -14.78
CA ALA A 332 -8.13 -24.07 -15.11
C ALA A 332 -8.94 -24.90 -14.08
N ASN A 333 -8.28 -25.84 -13.38
CA ASN A 333 -8.92 -26.72 -12.40
C ASN A 333 -8.75 -26.21 -10.95
N ASP A 334 -7.79 -25.33 -10.73
CA ASP A 334 -7.50 -24.74 -9.43
C ASP A 334 -7.15 -23.25 -9.57
N THR A 335 -8.16 -22.41 -9.53
CA THR A 335 -8.01 -20.96 -9.74
C THR A 335 -7.15 -20.27 -8.68
N ASP A 336 -6.88 -20.91 -7.53
CA ASP A 336 -5.95 -20.40 -6.52
C ASP A 336 -4.49 -20.50 -6.99
N ARG A 337 -4.20 -21.46 -7.91
CA ARG A 337 -2.86 -21.64 -8.48
C ARG A 337 -2.65 -20.65 -9.63
N GLN A 338 -1.87 -19.63 -9.38
CA GLN A 338 -1.61 -18.56 -10.35
C GLN A 338 -0.19 -18.01 -10.27
N VAL A 339 0.28 -17.49 -11.38
CA VAL A 339 1.50 -16.67 -11.47
C VAL A 339 1.14 -15.30 -11.97
N SER A 340 1.58 -14.27 -11.28
CA SER A 340 1.39 -12.88 -11.72
C SER A 340 2.74 -12.19 -11.91
N LEU A 341 2.80 -11.32 -12.90
CA LEU A 341 3.93 -10.48 -13.25
C LEU A 341 3.53 -9.02 -13.02
N PHE A 342 4.39 -8.25 -12.35
CA PHE A 342 4.20 -6.81 -12.26
C PHE A 342 5.42 -6.03 -12.74
N GLY A 343 5.17 -4.79 -13.16
CA GLY A 343 6.20 -3.84 -13.56
C GLY A 343 5.80 -2.41 -13.18
N GLN A 344 6.80 -1.62 -12.78
CA GLN A 344 6.67 -0.23 -12.37
C GLN A 344 7.77 0.58 -13.05
N LEU A 345 7.40 1.71 -13.64
CA LEU A 345 8.33 2.69 -14.21
C LEU A 345 7.89 4.07 -13.76
N GLY A 346 8.82 4.90 -13.30
CA GLY A 346 8.53 6.27 -12.91
C GLY A 346 9.67 7.21 -13.24
N ILE A 347 9.33 8.47 -13.58
CA ILE A 347 10.29 9.53 -13.95
C ILE A 347 9.90 10.79 -13.19
N GLY A 348 10.83 11.34 -12.42
CA GLY A 348 10.67 12.60 -11.69
C GLY A 348 11.51 13.76 -12.24
N ASP A 349 11.19 14.99 -11.82
CA ASP A 349 11.95 16.18 -12.21
C ASP A 349 13.35 16.16 -11.57
N ARG A 350 14.35 15.73 -12.34
CA ARG A 350 15.75 15.60 -11.93
C ARG A 350 16.43 16.89 -11.48
N ARG A 351 15.81 18.06 -11.73
CA ARG A 351 16.41 19.36 -11.35
C ARG A 351 16.25 19.68 -9.88
N VAL A 352 15.25 19.07 -9.24
CA VAL A 352 14.91 19.30 -7.84
C VAL A 352 14.84 18.01 -7.03
N ASN A 353 14.64 16.84 -7.69
CA ASN A 353 14.59 15.54 -7.04
C ASN A 353 15.90 14.78 -7.23
N ARG A 354 16.29 14.06 -6.20
CA ARG A 354 17.45 13.16 -6.23
C ARG A 354 17.26 12.05 -7.27
N PHE A 355 16.17 11.28 -7.14
CA PHE A 355 15.88 10.18 -8.05
C PHE A 355 15.17 10.69 -9.30
N ALA A 356 15.85 10.55 -10.44
CA ALA A 356 15.32 10.97 -11.74
C ALA A 356 14.37 9.94 -12.33
N TYR A 357 14.60 8.64 -12.05
CA TYR A 357 13.69 7.58 -12.45
C TYR A 357 13.83 6.34 -11.56
N TYR A 358 12.79 5.52 -11.59
CA TYR A 358 12.71 4.22 -10.94
C TYR A 358 12.17 3.19 -11.92
N ASN A 359 12.66 1.98 -11.79
CA ASN A 359 12.07 0.80 -12.42
C ASN A 359 12.06 -0.35 -11.43
N GLY A 360 10.92 -1.00 -11.33
CA GLY A 360 10.70 -2.17 -10.47
C GLY A 360 9.87 -3.21 -11.20
N GLY A 361 10.01 -4.46 -10.78
CA GLY A 361 9.20 -5.55 -11.30
C GLY A 361 9.47 -6.85 -10.60
N GLY A 362 8.54 -7.80 -10.73
CA GLY A 362 8.66 -9.08 -10.06
C GLY A 362 7.59 -10.07 -10.46
N LEU A 363 7.74 -11.28 -9.95
CA LEU A 363 6.83 -12.40 -10.13
C LEU A 363 6.29 -12.82 -8.76
N THR A 364 5.01 -13.16 -8.72
CA THR A 364 4.36 -13.76 -7.55
C THR A 364 3.69 -15.08 -7.94
N PHE A 365 3.79 -16.04 -7.04
CA PHE A 365 3.28 -17.40 -7.18
C PHE A 365 2.34 -17.68 -6.02
N SER A 366 1.14 -18.17 -6.29
CA SER A 366 0.16 -18.52 -5.27
C SER A 366 -0.42 -19.91 -5.53
N GLY A 367 -0.80 -20.63 -4.47
CA GLY A 367 -1.52 -21.90 -4.55
C GLY A 367 -0.70 -23.08 -5.07
N PHE A 368 0.64 -22.98 -5.18
CA PHE A 368 1.49 -24.06 -5.69
C PHE A 368 1.84 -25.13 -4.65
N ILE A 369 1.72 -24.81 -3.36
CA ILE A 369 2.02 -25.75 -2.29
C ILE A 369 0.72 -26.49 -1.91
N PRO A 370 0.68 -27.84 -1.98
CA PRO A 370 -0.49 -28.60 -1.58
C PRO A 370 -0.92 -28.28 -0.14
N GLN A 371 -2.25 -28.15 0.08
CA GLN A 371 -2.85 -27.80 1.38
C GLN A 371 -2.52 -26.38 1.90
N ARG A 372 -1.75 -25.58 1.15
CA ARG A 372 -1.36 -24.22 1.50
C ARG A 372 -1.69 -23.25 0.37
N LYS A 373 -2.95 -23.26 -0.07
CA LYS A 373 -3.41 -22.49 -1.24
C LYS A 373 -3.38 -20.97 -1.06
N GLN A 374 -3.34 -20.51 0.20
CA GLN A 374 -3.31 -19.09 0.54
C GLN A 374 -1.90 -18.53 0.65
N ASP A 375 -0.88 -19.40 0.58
CA ASP A 375 0.50 -18.96 0.64
C ASP A 375 0.95 -18.33 -0.67
N GLU A 376 1.84 -17.34 -0.53
CA GLU A 376 2.40 -16.61 -1.66
C GLU A 376 3.93 -16.61 -1.58
N PHE A 377 4.56 -16.79 -2.73
CA PHE A 377 6.01 -16.65 -2.91
C PHE A 377 6.26 -15.55 -3.95
N GLY A 378 7.29 -14.74 -3.76
CA GLY A 378 7.65 -13.67 -4.67
C GLY A 378 9.13 -13.45 -4.84
N ILE A 379 9.51 -12.99 -6.03
CA ILE A 379 10.85 -12.51 -6.37
C ILE A 379 10.70 -11.17 -7.08
N ALA A 380 11.42 -10.14 -6.65
CA ALA A 380 11.35 -8.81 -7.24
C ALA A 380 12.70 -8.11 -7.29
N VAL A 381 12.80 -7.14 -8.20
CA VAL A 381 13.93 -6.24 -8.32
C VAL A 381 13.42 -4.81 -8.48
N GLY A 382 14.00 -3.88 -7.72
CA GLY A 382 13.74 -2.44 -7.81
C GLY A 382 15.04 -1.66 -7.94
N ALA A 383 15.09 -0.69 -8.85
CA ALA A 383 16.27 0.13 -9.10
C ALA A 383 15.91 1.62 -9.11
N ALA A 384 16.47 2.35 -8.14
CA ALA A 384 16.35 3.80 -8.00
C ALA A 384 17.57 4.50 -8.59
N HIS A 385 17.35 5.44 -9.51
CA HIS A 385 18.41 6.07 -10.30
C HIS A 385 18.54 7.55 -10.01
N ASN A 386 19.73 7.97 -9.53
CA ASN A 386 20.07 9.37 -9.32
C ASN A 386 20.07 10.15 -10.63
N GLY A 387 19.52 11.36 -10.58
CA GLY A 387 19.67 12.35 -11.65
C GLY A 387 21.10 12.85 -11.80
N THR A 388 21.51 13.20 -13.02
CA THR A 388 22.82 13.81 -13.27
C THR A 388 23.05 15.06 -12.38
N PRO A 389 22.07 15.98 -12.21
CA PRO A 389 22.24 17.15 -11.35
C PRO A 389 22.57 16.77 -9.88
N PHE A 390 21.95 15.71 -9.34
CA PHE A 390 22.28 15.25 -8.00
C PHE A 390 23.74 14.76 -7.92
N ILE A 391 24.18 13.95 -8.89
CA ILE A 391 25.56 13.43 -8.92
C ILE A 391 26.57 14.57 -9.05
N GLU A 392 26.27 15.59 -9.84
CA GLU A 392 27.10 16.79 -10.00
C GLU A 392 27.15 17.59 -8.70
N ALA A 393 26.01 17.84 -8.06
CA ALA A 393 25.94 18.51 -6.77
C ALA A 393 26.75 17.80 -5.68
N GLN A 394 26.71 16.45 -5.64
CA GLN A 394 27.54 15.66 -4.72
C GLN A 394 29.02 15.83 -5.01
N ARG A 395 29.41 15.78 -6.30
CA ARG A 395 30.81 15.96 -6.71
C ARG A 395 31.33 17.35 -6.36
N ASP A 396 30.54 18.40 -6.53
CA ASP A 396 30.91 19.78 -6.20
C ASP A 396 31.12 19.97 -4.69
N GLN A 397 30.47 19.12 -3.85
CA GLN A 397 30.69 19.03 -2.41
C GLN A 397 31.84 18.08 -2.03
N GLY A 398 32.61 17.58 -2.99
CA GLY A 398 33.72 16.64 -2.76
C GLY A 398 33.26 15.20 -2.45
N MET A 399 31.98 14.91 -2.60
CA MET A 399 31.39 13.56 -2.39
C MET A 399 31.27 12.81 -3.71
N ARG A 400 31.17 11.47 -3.61
CA ARG A 400 30.91 10.59 -4.76
C ARG A 400 29.58 9.88 -4.58
N ALA A 401 28.77 9.88 -5.62
CA ALA A 401 27.55 9.08 -5.65
C ALA A 401 27.58 8.12 -6.84
N ARG A 402 27.12 6.88 -6.64
CA ARG A 402 26.87 5.92 -7.71
C ARG A 402 25.57 6.32 -8.43
N ARG A 403 25.38 5.76 -9.63
CA ARG A 403 24.20 6.10 -10.43
C ARG A 403 22.92 5.49 -9.87
N SER A 404 23.00 4.31 -9.28
CA SER A 404 21.81 3.56 -8.89
C SER A 404 22.02 2.76 -7.61
N GLU A 405 20.96 2.66 -6.83
CA GLU A 405 20.76 1.65 -5.81
C GLU A 405 19.81 0.59 -6.38
N VAL A 406 20.08 -0.70 -6.12
CA VAL A 406 19.24 -1.81 -6.57
C VAL A 406 18.91 -2.69 -5.37
N ALA A 407 17.63 -2.97 -5.17
CA ALA A 407 17.12 -3.94 -4.21
C ALA A 407 16.64 -5.20 -4.94
N LEU A 408 17.15 -6.37 -4.52
CA LEU A 408 16.64 -7.68 -4.88
C LEU A 408 15.93 -8.25 -3.68
N GLU A 409 14.70 -8.74 -3.85
CA GLU A 409 13.89 -9.28 -2.74
C GLU A 409 13.32 -10.65 -3.11
N ILE A 410 13.40 -11.58 -2.16
CA ILE A 410 12.75 -12.90 -2.20
C ILE A 410 11.95 -13.02 -0.93
N THR A 411 10.64 -13.28 -1.06
CA THR A 411 9.73 -13.30 0.06
C THR A 411 8.75 -14.48 -0.03
N TYR A 412 8.33 -14.99 1.13
CA TYR A 412 7.32 -16.03 1.24
C TYR A 412 6.33 -15.71 2.34
N LEU A 413 5.06 -15.52 1.97
CA LEU A 413 3.98 -15.29 2.91
C LEU A 413 3.29 -16.62 3.23
N ALA A 414 3.41 -17.08 4.46
CA ALA A 414 2.73 -18.24 5.00
C ALA A 414 1.49 -17.82 5.78
N GLN A 415 0.30 -18.25 5.34
CA GLN A 415 -0.96 -17.95 6.04
C GLN A 415 -1.31 -19.07 7.01
N PHE A 416 -1.58 -18.75 8.27
CA PHE A 416 -1.99 -19.68 9.33
C PHE A 416 -3.40 -19.35 9.84
N GLY A 417 -4.41 -19.94 9.20
CA GLY A 417 -5.82 -19.65 9.48
C GLY A 417 -6.20 -18.21 9.13
N ALA A 418 -7.19 -17.67 9.83
CA ALA A 418 -7.79 -16.39 9.54
C ALA A 418 -6.99 -15.17 10.10
N HIS A 419 -6.22 -15.39 11.15
CA HIS A 419 -5.72 -14.32 12.01
C HIS A 419 -4.20 -14.17 12.06
N LEU A 420 -3.44 -15.11 11.50
CA LEU A 420 -1.98 -15.10 11.59
C LEU A 420 -1.36 -15.34 10.23
N ALA A 421 -0.43 -14.48 9.85
CA ALA A 421 0.51 -14.72 8.75
C ALA A 421 1.94 -14.55 9.23
N VAL A 422 2.87 -15.30 8.61
CA VAL A 422 4.31 -15.20 8.86
C VAL A 422 5.01 -15.07 7.51
N GLN A 423 5.94 -14.13 7.42
CA GLN A 423 6.60 -13.80 6.16
C GLN A 423 8.12 -13.68 6.34
N PRO A 424 8.89 -14.76 6.13
CA PRO A 424 10.32 -14.66 5.93
C PRO A 424 10.64 -13.93 4.62
N ASP A 425 11.62 -13.06 4.69
CA ASP A 425 12.02 -12.17 3.61
C ASP A 425 13.55 -12.03 3.58
N LEU A 426 14.10 -11.97 2.38
CA LEU A 426 15.53 -11.81 2.13
C LEU A 426 15.73 -10.70 1.10
N GLN A 427 16.50 -9.68 1.47
CA GLN A 427 16.84 -8.58 0.57
C GLN A 427 18.35 -8.44 0.40
N PHE A 428 18.77 -8.28 -0.85
CA PHE A 428 20.14 -7.93 -1.20
C PHE A 428 20.17 -6.53 -1.82
N VAL A 429 20.75 -5.58 -1.08
CA VAL A 429 20.82 -4.17 -1.51
C VAL A 429 22.20 -3.90 -2.09
N ILE A 430 22.22 -3.51 -3.35
CA ILE A 430 23.42 -3.16 -4.11
C ILE A 430 23.57 -1.64 -4.13
N ASN A 431 24.73 -1.14 -3.74
CA ASN A 431 25.06 0.27 -3.62
C ASN A 431 24.11 1.05 -2.69
N PRO A 432 23.97 0.66 -1.41
CA PRO A 432 23.08 1.33 -0.48
C PRO A 432 23.29 2.84 -0.48
N ASN A 433 22.22 3.62 -0.51
CA ASN A 433 22.19 5.07 -0.63
C ASN A 433 23.01 5.64 -1.81
N THR A 434 23.38 4.80 -2.77
CA THR A 434 24.31 5.13 -3.86
C THR A 434 25.70 5.63 -3.37
N ASP A 435 26.02 5.46 -2.08
CA ASP A 435 27.29 5.85 -1.47
C ASP A 435 28.36 4.76 -1.72
N PRO A 436 29.46 5.06 -2.44
CA PRO A 436 30.50 4.06 -2.72
C PRO A 436 31.26 3.57 -1.47
N ARG A 437 31.11 4.24 -0.32
CA ARG A 437 31.71 3.85 0.96
C ARG A 437 30.93 2.76 1.67
N ILE A 438 29.62 2.61 1.36
CA ILE A 438 28.75 1.60 1.94
C ILE A 438 28.82 0.34 1.07
N LYS A 439 29.10 -0.80 1.71
CA LYS A 439 29.13 -2.10 1.03
C LYS A 439 27.72 -2.62 0.79
N ASN A 440 27.54 -3.43 -0.26
CA ASN A 440 26.28 -4.13 -0.51
C ASN A 440 25.82 -4.87 0.74
N ALA A 441 24.54 -4.75 1.07
CA ALA A 441 23.96 -5.31 2.29
C ALA A 441 23.14 -6.57 2.01
N LEU A 442 23.13 -7.50 2.97
CA LEU A 442 22.27 -8.67 2.97
C LEU A 442 21.42 -8.65 4.23
N ALA A 443 20.12 -8.39 4.05
CA ALA A 443 19.15 -8.22 5.11
C ALA A 443 18.17 -9.39 5.14
N PHE A 444 17.84 -9.86 6.35
CA PHE A 444 16.79 -10.81 6.64
C PHE A 444 15.70 -10.12 7.45
N ILE A 445 14.44 -10.36 7.10
CA ILE A 445 13.27 -9.92 7.83
C ILE A 445 12.38 -11.12 8.11
N LEU A 446 11.87 -11.19 9.31
CA LEU A 446 10.79 -12.11 9.66
C LEU A 446 9.61 -11.27 10.14
N ARG A 447 8.65 -11.04 9.26
CA ARG A 447 7.40 -10.36 9.60
C ARG A 447 6.38 -11.37 10.10
N PHE A 448 5.65 -11.01 11.13
CA PHE A 448 4.40 -11.67 11.50
C PHE A 448 3.27 -10.64 11.54
N GLU A 449 2.12 -11.07 11.12
CA GLU A 449 0.91 -10.27 11.05
C GLU A 449 -0.20 -10.97 11.85
N VAL A 450 -0.80 -10.26 12.80
CA VAL A 450 -1.96 -10.72 13.56
C VAL A 450 -3.10 -9.76 13.31
N SER A 451 -4.25 -10.28 12.82
CA SER A 451 -5.40 -9.46 12.44
C SER A 451 -6.71 -9.98 13.03
N PHE A 452 -7.60 -9.04 13.37
CA PHE A 452 -8.93 -9.27 13.94
C PHE A 452 -9.96 -8.34 13.32
#